data_b414846f16d38e6c554edc14a7d6d7e3
#
_entry.id   b414846f16d38e6c554edc14a7d6d7e3
#
_cell.length_a   1.000
_cell.length_b   1.000
_cell.length_c   1.000
_cell.angle_alpha   90.00
_cell.angle_beta   90.00
_cell.angle_gamma   90.00
#
_symmetry.space_group_name_H-M   'P 1'
#
loop_
_entity.id
_entity.type
_entity.pdbx_description
1 polymer ?
#
loop_
_entity_poly.entity_id
_entity_poly.type
_entity_poly.pdbx_seq_one_letter_code
_entity_poly.pdbx_strand_id
1 'polypeptide(L)'
;MTAATMRRWASCRVDSNRILFRNPASLRRLFASSRAVRLSACNHFVSHDDTIANKANKNTNFRVAVKDNIATAGLPTQCASGILVAHVSPFEATIVKQLRARGANVVGKTNMDEFGMGSYSTNSVHGAVSNPLSEGEQLSAGGSSGGSAVAVQLGDADIALGTDTGGSVRLPAAYTGVVGYKPSYGLLSRYGVVPYANSLDTVGILARDASAISDLVFNTGLYMEHDPSDPTSLSQKARQRCAKASPSQLPPLRDVTIGIPAEYNIEELDPTVREVWAATASSLESHGARIVPVSLPSTKEALCAYYVLAPAEASSNLAKYDGVRYGVRGANGDAAGDTLYSEARGSGFGEEVKRRILLGTYSLSSEAIDNYFIQAQKVRRRVQQDFDRVFGLENPLYEPRQFDLSEMSADLELADKRGPVQVDFLLCPTAPSFPPKLMDLESKSSVDAYTNDVFTVPASLAGLPAVSVPLWPEQSRLPVGMQLIAQYWDDQRLLSMASKLQEVMSS
;
A
#
# COMPACT_ATOMS: atom_id res chain seq x y z
N MET A 1 15.10 -22.69 -14.30
CA MET A 1 16.06 -22.09 -13.33
C MET A 1 16.91 -23.20 -12.78
N THR A 2 18.23 -23.11 -12.93
CA THR A 2 19.15 -24.20 -12.57
C THR A 2 19.34 -24.33 -11.06
N ALA A 3 19.60 -25.56 -10.59
CA ALA A 3 19.93 -25.90 -9.20
C ALA A 3 21.04 -25.03 -8.56
N ALA A 4 21.78 -24.26 -9.36
CA ALA A 4 22.81 -23.34 -8.91
C ALA A 4 22.22 -22.06 -8.25
N THR A 5 21.05 -21.58 -8.69
CA THR A 5 20.38 -20.41 -8.11
C THR A 5 19.75 -20.77 -6.75
N MET A 6 19.22 -21.99 -6.62
CA MET A 6 18.73 -22.51 -5.34
C MET A 6 19.87 -22.73 -4.33
N ARG A 7 21.05 -23.18 -4.79
CA ARG A 7 22.23 -23.33 -3.93
C ARG A 7 22.80 -21.99 -3.45
N ARG A 8 22.66 -20.90 -4.21
CA ARG A 8 23.07 -19.55 -3.77
C ARG A 8 22.21 -19.02 -2.64
N TRP A 9 20.92 -19.34 -2.62
CA TRP A 9 20.04 -18.97 -1.49
C TRP A 9 20.33 -19.84 -0.25
N ALA A 10 20.52 -21.15 -0.43
CA ALA A 10 20.91 -22.08 0.64
C ALA A 10 22.37 -21.92 1.10
N SER A 11 23.27 -21.33 0.28
CA SER A 11 24.66 -21.09 0.65
C SER A 11 24.91 -19.70 1.27
N CYS A 12 23.98 -18.76 1.20
CA CYS A 12 23.92 -17.63 2.12
C CYS A 12 23.39 -18.10 3.48
N ARG A 13 24.13 -19.00 4.14
CA ARG A 13 24.13 -19.06 5.59
C ARG A 13 24.80 -17.76 6.06
N VAL A 14 24.04 -16.68 6.05
CA VAL A 14 24.34 -15.53 6.89
C VAL A 14 24.36 -16.09 8.31
N ASP A 15 25.45 -15.89 9.02
CA ASP A 15 25.54 -16.18 10.44
C ASP A 15 24.34 -15.51 11.10
N SER A 16 23.26 -16.24 11.31
CA SER A 16 21.97 -15.77 11.81
C SER A 16 22.06 -15.16 13.23
N ASN A 17 23.23 -15.25 13.85
CA ASN A 17 23.55 -14.68 15.17
C ASN A 17 23.99 -13.21 15.13
N ARG A 18 23.93 -12.51 13.99
CA ARG A 18 24.46 -11.13 13.90
C ARG A 18 23.44 -10.02 13.73
N ILE A 19 22.21 -10.30 13.37
CA ILE A 19 21.19 -9.26 13.26
C ILE A 19 20.30 -9.30 14.50
N LEU A 20 20.56 -8.38 15.42
CA LEU A 20 19.71 -8.12 16.59
C LEU A 20 18.69 -7.03 16.23
N PHE A 21 17.47 -7.14 16.78
CA PHE A 21 16.38 -6.20 16.53
C PHE A 21 16.07 -5.43 17.81
N ARG A 22 15.81 -4.12 17.66
CA ARG A 22 15.44 -3.24 18.78
C ARG A 22 13.97 -3.37 19.11
N ASN A 23 13.67 -3.39 20.40
CA ASN A 23 12.27 -3.32 20.86
C ASN A 23 11.68 -1.93 20.53
N PRO A 24 10.54 -1.84 19.80
CA PRO A 24 9.89 -0.57 19.46
C PRO A 24 9.58 0.33 20.67
N ALA A 25 9.33 -0.26 21.85
CA ALA A 25 9.05 0.51 23.07
C ALA A 25 10.26 1.34 23.58
N SER A 26 11.50 0.92 23.29
CA SER A 26 12.71 1.64 23.69
C SER A 26 12.95 2.91 22.86
N LEU A 27 12.41 2.96 21.64
CA LEU A 27 12.58 4.08 20.70
C LEU A 27 11.74 5.32 21.07
N ARG A 28 10.69 5.16 21.89
CA ARG A 28 9.80 6.28 22.29
C ARG A 28 10.53 7.41 23.03
N ARG A 29 11.67 7.17 23.67
CA ARG A 29 12.42 8.17 24.46
C ARG A 29 13.33 9.07 23.62
N LEU A 30 13.61 8.71 22.35
CA LEU A 30 14.53 9.45 21.50
C LEU A 30 13.90 10.67 20.80
N PHE A 31 12.57 10.78 20.76
CA PHE A 31 11.84 11.78 19.95
C PHE A 31 11.07 12.81 20.77
N ALA A 32 11.60 13.28 21.88
CA ALA A 32 10.93 14.22 22.81
C ALA A 32 11.13 15.70 22.43
N SER A 33 10.75 16.11 21.21
CA SER A 33 10.59 17.53 20.87
C SER A 33 9.14 18.01 21.08
N SER A 34 8.89 19.32 21.24
CA SER A 34 7.52 19.82 21.44
C SER A 34 6.64 19.52 20.22
N ARG A 35 5.35 19.26 20.44
CA ARG A 35 4.37 18.89 19.40
C ARG A 35 4.28 19.92 18.27
N ALA A 36 4.27 21.22 18.60
CA ALA A 36 4.18 22.30 17.61
C ALA A 36 5.40 22.35 16.66
N VAL A 37 6.61 22.10 17.17
CA VAL A 37 7.82 22.06 16.36
C VAL A 37 7.81 20.86 15.39
N ARG A 38 7.28 19.71 15.84
CA ARG A 38 7.15 18.50 15.00
C ARG A 38 6.13 18.64 13.88
N LEU A 39 4.98 19.26 14.13
CA LEU A 39 3.95 19.51 13.11
C LEU A 39 4.49 20.36 11.94
N SER A 40 5.29 21.39 12.25
CA SER A 40 5.90 22.24 11.21
C SER A 40 7.06 21.56 10.48
N ALA A 41 7.81 20.67 11.14
CA ALA A 41 9.01 20.06 10.58
C ALA A 41 8.74 18.95 9.57
N CYS A 42 7.66 18.17 9.73
CA CYS A 42 7.35 17.02 8.86
C CYS A 42 6.33 17.29 7.78
N ASN A 43 5.61 18.42 7.82
CA ASN A 43 4.58 18.82 6.83
C ASN A 43 3.54 17.73 6.53
N HIS A 44 3.14 16.96 7.53
CA HIS A 44 2.31 15.76 7.36
C HIS A 44 0.80 16.03 7.42
N PHE A 45 0.35 17.21 7.89
CA PHE A 45 -1.04 17.65 7.80
C PHE A 45 -1.20 18.82 6.81
N VAL A 46 -2.26 18.79 6.03
CA VAL A 46 -2.70 19.89 5.16
C VAL A 46 -3.83 20.69 5.78
N SER A 47 -4.61 20.07 6.66
CA SER A 47 -5.53 20.75 7.56
C SER A 47 -5.59 20.01 8.89
N HIS A 48 -5.47 20.76 9.97
CA HIS A 48 -5.45 20.25 11.32
C HIS A 48 -6.33 21.13 12.20
N ASP A 49 -7.18 20.52 13.02
CA ASP A 49 -8.02 21.25 13.96
C ASP A 49 -7.51 21.00 15.39
N ASP A 50 -6.71 21.96 15.89
CA ASP A 50 -6.17 21.91 17.26
C ASP A 50 -7.28 21.93 18.33
N THR A 51 -8.46 22.48 18.00
CA THR A 51 -9.60 22.50 18.92
C THR A 51 -10.22 21.11 19.06
N ILE A 52 -10.18 20.31 18.01
CA ILE A 52 -10.65 18.91 17.99
C ILE A 52 -9.61 18.02 18.66
N ALA A 53 -8.33 18.24 18.39
CA ALA A 53 -7.23 17.45 18.99
C ALA A 53 -7.18 17.58 20.53
N ASN A 54 -7.57 18.71 21.08
CA ASN A 54 -7.56 19.00 22.53
C ASN A 54 -8.91 18.74 23.23
N LYS A 55 -10.02 18.69 22.49
CA LYS A 55 -11.28 18.23 23.04
C LYS A 55 -11.30 16.70 23.02
N ALA A 56 -10.70 16.08 24.04
CA ALA A 56 -11.06 14.71 24.41
C ALA A 56 -12.57 14.74 24.73
N ASN A 57 -13.38 14.57 23.69
CA ASN A 57 -14.82 14.38 23.88
C ASN A 57 -14.93 13.07 24.66
N LYS A 58 -15.59 13.05 25.81
CA LYS A 58 -15.72 11.88 26.70
C LYS A 58 -16.22 10.61 26.01
N ASN A 59 -16.67 10.74 24.75
CA ASN A 59 -17.22 9.65 23.92
C ASN A 59 -16.32 9.26 22.72
N THR A 60 -15.10 9.81 22.57
CA THR A 60 -14.17 9.39 21.51
C THR A 60 -13.17 8.38 22.02
N ASN A 61 -13.06 7.24 21.33
CA ASN A 61 -12.23 6.13 21.78
C ASN A 61 -10.81 6.18 21.18
N PHE A 62 -10.64 6.76 19.97
CA PHE A 62 -9.36 6.84 19.27
C PHE A 62 -9.32 7.98 18.25
N ARG A 63 -8.10 8.43 17.91
CA ARG A 63 -7.84 9.53 16.97
C ARG A 63 -7.54 8.97 15.59
N VAL A 64 -8.14 9.59 14.55
CA VAL A 64 -7.96 9.19 13.14
C VAL A 64 -7.48 10.36 12.31
N ALA A 65 -6.35 10.18 11.62
CA ALA A 65 -5.90 11.07 10.55
C ALA A 65 -6.41 10.55 9.19
N VAL A 66 -6.81 11.44 8.30
CA VAL A 66 -7.47 11.05 7.04
C VAL A 66 -6.70 11.63 5.85
N LYS A 67 -6.26 10.77 4.93
CA LYS A 67 -5.57 11.20 3.70
C LYS A 67 -6.42 12.19 2.91
N ASP A 68 -5.78 13.18 2.31
CA ASP A 68 -6.47 14.34 1.71
C ASP A 68 -7.33 14.02 0.49
N ASN A 69 -7.22 12.82 -0.09
CA ASN A 69 -8.11 12.35 -1.16
C ASN A 69 -9.39 11.62 -0.66
N ILE A 70 -9.60 11.54 0.66
CA ILE A 70 -10.79 10.90 1.26
C ILE A 70 -11.73 12.00 1.76
N ALA A 71 -12.94 12.06 1.20
CA ALA A 71 -13.94 13.08 1.52
C ALA A 71 -14.29 13.06 3.01
N THR A 72 -14.15 14.22 3.66
CA THR A 72 -14.36 14.37 5.09
C THR A 72 -15.22 15.62 5.34
N ALA A 73 -16.37 15.44 5.97
CA ALA A 73 -17.28 16.54 6.23
C ALA A 73 -16.64 17.61 7.12
N GLY A 74 -16.78 18.87 6.72
CA GLY A 74 -16.25 20.03 7.46
C GLY A 74 -14.76 20.29 7.29
N LEU A 75 -14.01 19.44 6.57
CA LEU A 75 -12.60 19.63 6.26
C LEU A 75 -12.38 19.64 4.74
N PRO A 76 -11.42 20.42 4.22
CA PRO A 76 -11.08 20.41 2.81
C PRO A 76 -10.65 19.00 2.34
N THR A 77 -10.94 18.70 1.06
CA THR A 77 -10.51 17.49 0.36
C THR A 77 -9.93 17.93 -0.97
N GLN A 78 -8.61 18.10 -1.01
CA GLN A 78 -7.90 18.81 -2.07
C GLN A 78 -6.98 17.89 -2.89
N CYS A 79 -6.77 16.64 -2.45
CA CYS A 79 -5.86 15.70 -3.06
C CYS A 79 -4.42 16.21 -3.21
N ALA A 80 -3.99 17.13 -2.33
CA ALA A 80 -2.72 17.85 -2.40
C ALA A 80 -2.48 18.54 -3.77
N SER A 81 -3.55 18.96 -4.47
CA SER A 81 -3.55 19.48 -5.84
C SER A 81 -3.97 20.94 -5.92
N GLY A 82 -3.29 21.70 -6.77
CA GLY A 82 -3.66 23.08 -7.10
C GLY A 82 -5.06 23.19 -7.74
N ILE A 83 -5.53 22.16 -8.43
CA ILE A 83 -6.84 22.19 -9.11
C ILE A 83 -8.04 22.11 -8.13
N LEU A 84 -7.82 21.59 -6.91
CA LEU A 84 -8.85 21.41 -5.87
C LEU A 84 -8.62 22.29 -4.63
N VAL A 85 -7.82 23.32 -4.72
CA VAL A 85 -7.57 24.24 -3.58
C VAL A 85 -8.88 24.71 -2.96
N ALA A 86 -8.98 24.62 -1.63
CA ALA A 86 -10.16 24.98 -0.83
C ALA A 86 -11.45 24.19 -1.14
N HIS A 87 -11.39 23.10 -1.90
CA HIS A 87 -12.56 22.27 -2.14
C HIS A 87 -13.00 21.54 -0.87
N VAL A 88 -14.22 21.78 -0.43
CA VAL A 88 -14.88 21.07 0.67
C VAL A 88 -15.91 20.11 0.09
N SER A 89 -15.79 18.84 0.39
CA SER A 89 -16.75 17.84 -0.09
C SER A 89 -18.14 18.06 0.54
N PRO A 90 -19.23 18.01 -0.26
CA PRO A 90 -20.60 18.14 0.27
C PRO A 90 -21.06 16.89 1.03
N PHE A 91 -20.27 15.83 1.04
CA PHE A 91 -20.57 14.56 1.73
C PHE A 91 -19.29 13.96 2.35
N GLU A 92 -19.46 13.02 3.25
CA GLU A 92 -18.38 12.28 3.90
C GLU A 92 -18.24 10.89 3.30
N ALA A 93 -17.02 10.43 3.15
CA ALA A 93 -16.73 9.07 2.69
C ALA A 93 -17.32 8.01 3.66
N THR A 94 -17.82 6.93 3.10
CA THR A 94 -18.42 5.84 3.90
C THR A 94 -17.49 5.34 4.98
N ILE A 95 -16.22 5.12 4.65
CA ILE A 95 -15.24 4.65 5.65
C ILE A 95 -15.09 5.62 6.82
N VAL A 96 -15.11 6.94 6.58
CA VAL A 96 -15.02 7.94 7.67
C VAL A 96 -16.27 7.90 8.54
N LYS A 97 -17.48 7.78 7.94
CA LYS A 97 -18.74 7.59 8.68
C LYS A 97 -18.70 6.33 9.56
N GLN A 98 -18.23 5.21 8.99
CA GLN A 98 -18.12 3.94 9.69
C GLN A 98 -17.17 4.03 10.89
N LEU A 99 -16.02 4.72 10.75
CA LEU A 99 -15.09 4.94 11.86
C LEU A 99 -15.68 5.89 12.92
N ARG A 100 -16.34 6.98 12.53
CA ARG A 100 -17.02 7.87 13.48
C ARG A 100 -18.10 7.14 14.28
N ALA A 101 -18.85 6.25 13.64
CA ALA A 101 -19.84 5.40 14.33
C ALA A 101 -19.21 4.49 15.39
N ARG A 102 -17.89 4.20 15.25
CA ARG A 102 -17.08 3.42 16.21
C ARG A 102 -16.32 4.29 17.23
N GLY A 103 -16.64 5.58 17.27
CA GLY A 103 -16.04 6.52 18.22
C GLY A 103 -14.73 7.16 17.75
N ALA A 104 -14.43 7.13 16.46
CA ALA A 104 -13.27 7.84 15.92
C ALA A 104 -13.42 9.35 16.00
N ASN A 105 -12.35 10.03 16.42
CA ASN A 105 -12.17 11.46 16.31
C ASN A 105 -11.22 11.77 15.16
N VAL A 106 -11.71 12.44 14.10
CA VAL A 106 -10.87 12.87 12.97
C VAL A 106 -10.06 14.10 13.38
N VAL A 107 -8.74 13.96 13.44
CA VAL A 107 -7.81 15.01 13.90
C VAL A 107 -7.32 15.93 12.77
N GLY A 108 -7.47 15.55 11.52
CA GLY A 108 -7.06 16.37 10.38
C GLY A 108 -6.93 15.59 9.08
N LYS A 109 -6.60 16.34 8.01
CA LYS A 109 -6.32 15.80 6.67
C LYS A 109 -4.81 15.73 6.47
N THR A 110 -4.32 14.58 6.02
CA THR A 110 -2.89 14.36 5.87
C THR A 110 -2.41 14.64 4.45
N ASN A 111 -1.20 15.22 4.37
CA ASN A 111 -0.51 15.49 3.12
C ASN A 111 -0.17 14.20 2.37
N MET A 112 -0.05 14.31 1.05
CA MET A 112 0.09 13.15 0.16
C MET A 112 0.74 13.56 -1.17
N ASP A 113 1.16 12.61 -1.99
CA ASP A 113 1.41 12.89 -3.40
C ASP A 113 0.10 13.22 -4.12
N GLU A 114 0.13 14.20 -4.99
CA GLU A 114 -1.03 14.74 -5.71
C GLU A 114 -1.85 13.63 -6.38
N PHE A 115 -3.15 13.56 -6.08
CA PHE A 115 -4.09 12.52 -6.52
C PHE A 115 -3.64 11.07 -6.26
N GLY A 116 -2.72 10.87 -5.32
CA GLY A 116 -2.14 9.55 -5.03
C GLY A 116 -1.05 9.11 -6.00
N MET A 117 -0.52 10.03 -6.81
CA MET A 117 0.48 9.76 -7.86
C MET A 117 1.88 10.13 -7.40
N GLY A 118 2.59 9.16 -6.87
CA GLY A 118 3.96 9.30 -6.38
C GLY A 118 4.30 8.24 -5.33
N SER A 119 5.58 8.05 -5.10
CA SER A 119 6.11 7.04 -4.17
C SER A 119 6.98 7.66 -3.06
N TYR A 120 7.06 9.01 -2.99
CA TYR A 120 7.94 9.69 -2.06
C TYR A 120 7.28 10.79 -1.22
N SER A 121 6.00 11.10 -1.45
CA SER A 121 5.27 12.24 -0.86
C SER A 121 5.95 13.59 -1.11
N THR A 122 6.47 13.77 -2.33
CA THR A 122 7.12 15.01 -2.80
C THR A 122 6.25 15.79 -3.79
N ASN A 123 5.28 15.13 -4.43
CA ASN A 123 4.38 15.73 -5.41
C ASN A 123 3.15 16.33 -4.70
N SER A 124 3.31 17.45 -4.04
CA SER A 124 2.24 18.12 -3.30
C SER A 124 2.32 19.62 -3.45
N VAL A 125 1.18 20.29 -3.67
CA VAL A 125 1.09 21.75 -3.64
C VAL A 125 1.46 22.32 -2.27
N HIS A 126 1.36 21.52 -1.21
CA HIS A 126 1.73 21.91 0.16
C HIS A 126 3.21 21.64 0.48
N GLY A 127 3.99 21.13 -0.47
CA GLY A 127 5.41 20.73 -0.27
C GLY A 127 5.56 19.28 0.20
N ALA A 128 6.81 18.82 0.24
CA ALA A 128 7.18 17.46 0.58
C ALA A 128 6.87 17.09 2.03
N VAL A 129 6.61 15.80 2.29
CA VAL A 129 6.49 15.24 3.64
C VAL A 129 7.83 14.66 4.05
N SER A 130 8.40 15.18 5.14
CA SER A 130 9.64 14.69 5.73
C SER A 130 9.40 13.51 6.67
N ASN A 131 10.31 12.54 6.63
CA ASN A 131 10.31 11.41 7.55
C ASN A 131 10.74 11.87 8.96
N PRO A 132 9.98 11.57 10.02
CA PRO A 132 10.33 11.95 11.38
C PRO A 132 11.59 11.26 11.93
N LEU A 133 12.06 10.22 11.26
CA LEU A 133 13.30 9.49 11.60
C LEU A 133 14.56 10.15 10.99
N SER A 134 14.41 11.28 10.30
CA SER A 134 15.51 12.06 9.73
C SER A 134 16.40 12.65 10.82
N GLU A 135 17.71 12.53 10.66
CA GLU A 135 18.72 13.19 11.47
C GLU A 135 19.65 14.00 10.56
N GLY A 136 19.60 15.33 10.65
CA GLY A 136 20.37 16.24 9.80
C GLY A 136 19.78 16.42 8.40
N GLU A 137 19.91 15.42 7.54
CA GLU A 137 19.34 15.44 6.19
C GLU A 137 17.92 14.93 6.16
N GLN A 138 17.04 15.62 5.44
CA GLN A 138 15.64 15.23 5.32
C GLN A 138 15.46 14.00 4.43
N LEU A 139 14.84 12.97 4.98
CA LEU A 139 14.49 11.74 4.28
C LEU A 139 13.03 11.77 3.83
N SER A 140 12.73 11.07 2.75
CA SER A 140 11.37 10.85 2.28
C SER A 140 10.54 10.04 3.30
N ALA A 141 9.29 10.41 3.50
CA ALA A 141 8.34 9.62 4.27
C ALA A 141 7.78 8.42 3.49
N GLY A 142 8.13 8.30 2.20
CA GLY A 142 7.44 7.39 1.29
C GLY A 142 6.08 7.94 0.86
N GLY A 143 5.53 7.38 -0.21
CA GLY A 143 4.28 7.85 -0.81
C GLY A 143 3.38 6.73 -1.32
N SER A 144 2.20 7.13 -1.65
CA SER A 144 1.62 8.49 -1.62
C SER A 144 0.96 8.88 -0.28
N SER A 145 0.86 7.98 0.73
CA SER A 145 0.22 8.26 2.03
C SER A 145 1.25 8.65 3.11
N GLY A 146 2.31 9.40 2.77
CA GLY A 146 3.39 9.74 3.70
C GLY A 146 2.91 10.52 4.91
N GLY A 147 2.05 11.51 4.72
CA GLY A 147 1.48 12.27 5.84
C GLY A 147 0.69 11.40 6.81
N SER A 148 -0.06 10.40 6.32
CA SER A 148 -0.79 9.45 7.16
C SER A 148 0.15 8.57 7.99
N ALA A 149 1.24 8.09 7.39
CA ALA A 149 2.22 7.28 8.08
C ALA A 149 2.97 8.09 9.15
N VAL A 150 3.36 9.33 8.85
CA VAL A 150 4.03 10.25 9.78
C VAL A 150 3.11 10.61 10.95
N ALA A 151 1.82 10.85 10.71
CA ALA A 151 0.86 11.16 11.78
C ALA A 151 0.76 10.04 12.82
N VAL A 152 0.80 8.77 12.39
CA VAL A 152 0.84 7.60 13.27
C VAL A 152 2.19 7.50 13.96
N GLN A 153 3.29 7.67 13.25
CA GLN A 153 4.65 7.56 13.83
C GLN A 153 4.91 8.60 14.90
N LEU A 154 4.44 9.83 14.73
CA LEU A 154 4.56 10.89 15.74
C LEU A 154 3.56 10.72 16.89
N GLY A 155 2.54 9.88 16.75
CA GLY A 155 1.47 9.69 17.72
C GLY A 155 0.45 10.83 17.73
N ASP A 156 0.33 11.57 16.64
CA ASP A 156 -0.73 12.56 16.45
C ASP A 156 -2.07 11.90 16.12
N ALA A 157 -2.04 10.70 15.55
CA ALA A 157 -3.18 9.81 15.37
C ALA A 157 -2.86 8.40 15.89
N ASP A 158 -3.88 7.68 16.35
CA ASP A 158 -3.77 6.29 16.75
C ASP A 158 -3.90 5.38 15.51
N ILE A 159 -4.75 5.78 14.59
CA ILE A 159 -5.00 5.16 13.28
C ILE A 159 -4.93 6.25 12.21
N ALA A 160 -4.44 5.91 11.00
CA ALA A 160 -4.59 6.77 9.85
C ALA A 160 -5.19 6.02 8.66
N LEU A 161 -6.05 6.71 7.91
CA LEU A 161 -6.54 6.25 6.63
C LEU A 161 -5.61 6.71 5.51
N GLY A 162 -5.29 5.78 4.62
CA GLY A 162 -4.58 6.02 3.38
C GLY A 162 -5.31 5.38 2.20
N THR A 163 -4.73 5.51 1.01
CA THR A 163 -5.14 4.77 -0.19
C THR A 163 -3.93 4.07 -0.79
N ASP A 164 -4.09 2.82 -1.17
CA ASP A 164 -3.05 1.99 -1.75
C ASP A 164 -3.50 1.50 -3.14
N THR A 165 -2.86 2.00 -4.17
CA THR A 165 -3.10 1.63 -5.56
C THR A 165 -2.01 0.70 -6.08
N GLY A 166 -0.75 0.96 -5.70
CA GLY A 166 0.42 0.17 -6.07
C GLY A 166 1.40 -0.07 -4.92
N GLY A 167 1.11 0.44 -3.70
CA GLY A 167 2.01 0.39 -2.55
C GLY A 167 1.86 1.57 -1.62
N SER A 168 0.97 2.51 -1.95
CA SER A 168 0.91 3.84 -1.33
C SER A 168 0.47 3.90 0.16
N VAL A 169 0.23 2.78 0.81
CA VAL A 169 0.08 2.64 2.27
C VAL A 169 1.27 1.85 2.83
N ARG A 170 1.64 0.79 2.15
CA ARG A 170 2.69 -0.14 2.58
C ARG A 170 4.09 0.48 2.51
N LEU A 171 4.42 1.17 1.42
CA LEU A 171 5.71 1.84 1.24
C LEU A 171 5.97 2.92 2.30
N PRO A 172 5.07 3.92 2.51
CA PRO A 172 5.30 4.90 3.58
C PRO A 172 5.32 4.26 4.98
N ALA A 173 4.57 3.19 5.21
CA ALA A 173 4.66 2.44 6.47
C ALA A 173 6.06 1.84 6.68
N ALA A 174 6.65 1.23 5.63
CA ALA A 174 8.00 0.68 5.67
C ALA A 174 9.05 1.74 6.01
N TYR A 175 8.94 2.93 5.41
CA TYR A 175 9.92 4.01 5.56
C TYR A 175 9.80 4.75 6.90
N THR A 176 8.61 4.84 7.46
CA THR A 176 8.38 5.58 8.71
C THR A 176 8.33 4.69 9.95
N GLY A 177 8.36 3.36 9.78
CA GLY A 177 8.38 2.43 10.91
C GLY A 177 7.02 2.22 11.58
N VAL A 178 5.95 2.19 10.81
CA VAL A 178 4.59 1.84 11.25
C VAL A 178 4.07 0.63 10.49
N VAL A 179 2.98 0.02 10.94
CA VAL A 179 2.29 -1.04 10.20
C VAL A 179 1.37 -0.40 9.16
N GLY A 180 1.48 -0.85 7.90
CA GLY A 180 0.62 -0.41 6.80
C GLY A 180 -0.13 -1.58 6.17
N TYR A 181 -1.44 -1.57 6.27
CA TYR A 181 -2.30 -2.63 5.80
C TYR A 181 -3.12 -2.20 4.59
N LYS A 182 -2.99 -2.97 3.51
CA LYS A 182 -3.84 -2.93 2.32
C LYS A 182 -4.78 -4.14 2.35
N PRO A 183 -6.08 -3.96 2.58
CA PRO A 183 -7.03 -5.09 2.58
C PRO A 183 -7.21 -5.72 1.21
N SER A 184 -7.92 -6.83 1.18
CA SER A 184 -8.50 -7.40 -0.05
C SER A 184 -9.32 -6.35 -0.77
N TYR A 185 -9.16 -6.26 -2.10
CA TYR A 185 -9.88 -5.27 -2.92
C TYR A 185 -11.40 -5.42 -2.76
N GLY A 186 -12.08 -4.31 -2.46
CA GLY A 186 -13.53 -4.29 -2.20
C GLY A 186 -13.96 -4.67 -0.78
N LEU A 187 -13.01 -4.93 0.14
CA LEU A 187 -13.31 -5.19 1.55
C LEU A 187 -13.79 -3.91 2.25
N LEU A 188 -13.10 -2.79 2.10
CA LEU A 188 -13.50 -1.48 2.61
C LEU A 188 -14.09 -0.62 1.49
N SER A 189 -15.13 0.17 1.80
CA SER A 189 -15.77 1.03 0.83
C SER A 189 -14.84 2.12 0.32
N ARG A 190 -14.90 2.36 -0.99
CA ARG A 190 -14.23 3.45 -1.70
C ARG A 190 -15.14 4.65 -1.98
N TYR A 191 -16.42 4.59 -1.59
CA TYR A 191 -17.33 5.70 -1.79
C TYR A 191 -16.87 6.93 -1.01
N GLY A 192 -16.66 8.04 -1.73
CA GLY A 192 -16.10 9.27 -1.18
C GLY A 192 -14.57 9.36 -1.25
N VAL A 193 -13.89 8.36 -1.82
CA VAL A 193 -12.47 8.46 -2.18
C VAL A 193 -12.36 9.07 -3.58
N VAL A 194 -11.52 10.08 -3.74
CA VAL A 194 -11.19 10.63 -5.06
C VAL A 194 -10.35 9.60 -5.81
N PRO A 195 -10.83 9.06 -6.95
CA PRO A 195 -10.19 7.91 -7.58
C PRO A 195 -8.92 8.30 -8.35
N TYR A 196 -7.90 7.46 -8.22
CA TYR A 196 -6.76 7.40 -9.11
C TYR A 196 -6.98 6.30 -10.17
N ALA A 197 -7.07 5.03 -9.76
CA ALA A 197 -7.33 3.89 -10.63
C ALA A 197 -8.40 2.98 -10.00
N ASN A 198 -9.62 3.03 -10.54
CA ASN A 198 -10.79 2.38 -9.94
C ASN A 198 -10.62 0.89 -9.69
N SER A 199 -9.90 0.19 -10.56
CA SER A 199 -9.71 -1.27 -10.44
C SER A 199 -8.57 -1.67 -9.49
N LEU A 200 -7.87 -0.69 -8.91
CA LEU A 200 -6.69 -0.90 -8.06
C LEU A 200 -6.81 -0.22 -6.70
N ASP A 201 -7.39 0.99 -6.66
CA ASP A 201 -7.48 1.79 -5.44
C ASP A 201 -8.13 1.00 -4.29
N THR A 202 -7.43 0.96 -3.17
CA THR A 202 -7.90 0.29 -1.96
C THR A 202 -7.71 1.24 -0.78
N VAL A 203 -8.75 1.42 0.04
CA VAL A 203 -8.60 2.13 1.31
C VAL A 203 -7.74 1.27 2.23
N GLY A 204 -6.64 1.82 2.69
CA GLY A 204 -5.73 1.15 3.60
C GLY A 204 -5.67 1.83 4.96
N ILE A 205 -5.14 1.12 5.94
CA ILE A 205 -5.06 1.53 7.33
C ILE A 205 -3.62 1.49 7.80
N LEU A 206 -3.21 2.54 8.50
CA LEU A 206 -1.91 2.62 9.16
C LEU A 206 -2.12 2.69 10.68
N ALA A 207 -1.31 1.94 11.42
CA ALA A 207 -1.28 1.94 12.89
C ALA A 207 0.12 1.58 13.38
N ARG A 208 0.36 1.67 14.69
CA ARG A 208 1.64 1.23 15.27
C ARG A 208 1.78 -0.28 15.33
N ASP A 209 0.67 -0.96 15.53
CA ASP A 209 0.60 -2.40 15.71
C ASP A 209 -0.44 -3.02 14.75
N ALA A 210 -0.19 -4.24 14.31
CA ALA A 210 -1.13 -4.99 13.47
C ALA A 210 -2.40 -5.41 14.24
N SER A 211 -2.29 -5.61 15.56
CA SER A 211 -3.43 -5.94 16.43
C SER A 211 -4.46 -4.82 16.45
N ALA A 212 -4.05 -3.55 16.54
CA ALA A 212 -4.97 -2.40 16.50
C ALA A 212 -5.77 -2.34 15.19
N ILE A 213 -5.14 -2.69 14.06
CA ILE A 213 -5.82 -2.78 12.77
C ILE A 213 -6.81 -3.96 12.77
N SER A 214 -6.37 -5.12 13.26
CA SER A 214 -7.21 -6.31 13.36
C SER A 214 -8.45 -6.07 14.23
N ASP A 215 -8.28 -5.45 15.39
CA ASP A 215 -9.37 -5.09 16.30
C ASP A 215 -10.37 -4.16 15.60
N LEU A 216 -9.88 -3.13 14.91
CA LEU A 216 -10.75 -2.20 14.20
C LEU A 216 -11.52 -2.88 13.06
N VAL A 217 -10.88 -3.71 12.26
CA VAL A 217 -11.48 -4.28 11.05
C VAL A 217 -12.37 -5.48 11.39
N PHE A 218 -11.90 -6.40 12.24
CA PHE A 218 -12.56 -7.68 12.48
C PHE A 218 -13.42 -7.70 13.74
N ASN A 219 -12.90 -7.24 14.88
CA ASN A 219 -13.64 -7.31 16.15
C ASN A 219 -14.82 -6.34 16.18
N THR A 220 -14.76 -5.22 15.43
CA THR A 220 -15.91 -4.31 15.28
C THR A 220 -16.86 -4.70 14.15
N GLY A 221 -16.57 -5.73 13.37
CA GLY A 221 -17.36 -6.20 12.24
C GLY A 221 -17.29 -5.32 10.98
N LEU A 222 -16.35 -4.37 10.90
CA LEU A 222 -16.21 -3.46 9.77
C LEU A 222 -16.05 -4.21 8.43
N TYR A 223 -15.31 -5.31 8.42
CA TYR A 223 -15.06 -6.14 7.24
C TYR A 223 -16.32 -6.75 6.60
N MET A 224 -17.44 -6.85 7.37
CA MET A 224 -18.71 -7.40 6.88
C MET A 224 -19.68 -6.33 6.36
N GLU A 225 -19.34 -5.03 6.48
CA GLU A 225 -20.21 -3.95 6.05
C GLU A 225 -20.13 -3.75 4.52
N HIS A 226 -21.26 -4.01 3.86
CA HIS A 226 -21.42 -3.72 2.43
C HIS A 226 -21.89 -2.27 2.23
N ASP A 227 -21.28 -1.57 1.27
CA ASP A 227 -21.72 -0.25 0.84
C ASP A 227 -22.39 -0.32 -0.54
N PRO A 228 -23.71 -0.13 -0.65
CA PRO A 228 -24.38 -0.12 -1.95
C PRO A 228 -24.02 1.08 -2.84
N SER A 229 -23.42 2.13 -2.26
CA SER A 229 -22.97 3.31 -3.01
C SER A 229 -21.61 3.08 -3.72
N ASP A 230 -20.89 2.03 -3.35
CA ASP A 230 -19.62 1.64 -3.97
C ASP A 230 -19.81 0.38 -4.82
N PRO A 231 -19.75 0.49 -6.17
CA PRO A 231 -19.93 -0.66 -7.06
C PRO A 231 -18.81 -1.72 -6.90
N THR A 232 -17.69 -1.36 -6.26
CA THR A 232 -16.57 -2.28 -5.99
C THR A 232 -16.69 -2.96 -4.63
N SER A 233 -17.56 -2.49 -3.74
CA SER A 233 -17.80 -3.12 -2.45
C SER A 233 -18.46 -4.48 -2.63
N LEU A 234 -17.83 -5.52 -2.10
CA LEU A 234 -18.41 -6.88 -2.16
C LEU A 234 -19.81 -6.90 -1.57
N SER A 235 -20.75 -7.48 -2.30
CA SER A 235 -22.12 -7.64 -1.82
C SER A 235 -22.17 -8.46 -0.54
N GLN A 236 -23.21 -8.29 0.27
CA GLN A 236 -23.39 -9.03 1.52
C GLN A 236 -23.34 -10.55 1.30
N LYS A 237 -23.92 -11.04 0.19
CA LYS A 237 -23.87 -12.44 -0.18
C LYS A 237 -22.46 -12.94 -0.50
N ALA A 238 -21.66 -12.13 -1.22
CA ALA A 238 -20.27 -12.44 -1.52
C ALA A 238 -19.42 -12.47 -0.24
N ARG A 239 -19.58 -11.48 0.67
CA ARG A 239 -18.89 -11.45 1.97
C ARG A 239 -19.17 -12.69 2.81
N GLN A 240 -20.44 -13.11 2.89
CA GLN A 240 -20.83 -14.33 3.61
C GLN A 240 -20.21 -15.60 2.98
N ARG A 241 -20.13 -15.68 1.65
CA ARG A 241 -19.46 -16.78 0.95
C ARG A 241 -17.96 -16.80 1.26
N CYS A 242 -17.29 -15.67 1.14
CA CYS A 242 -15.88 -15.55 1.46
C CYS A 242 -15.56 -15.88 2.91
N ALA A 243 -16.36 -15.38 3.85
CA ALA A 243 -16.19 -15.67 5.28
C ALA A 243 -16.39 -17.15 5.64
N LYS A 244 -17.20 -17.89 4.87
CA LYS A 244 -17.34 -19.34 5.04
C LYS A 244 -16.18 -20.15 4.46
N ALA A 245 -15.54 -19.62 3.41
CA ALA A 245 -14.43 -20.29 2.73
C ALA A 245 -13.08 -20.06 3.42
N SER A 246 -12.92 -18.95 4.15
CA SER A 246 -11.64 -18.57 4.76
C SER A 246 -11.62 -18.88 6.26
N PRO A 247 -10.57 -19.53 6.78
CA PRO A 247 -10.39 -19.73 8.22
C PRO A 247 -10.16 -18.38 8.93
N SER A 248 -10.70 -18.22 10.12
CA SER A 248 -10.60 -16.99 10.92
C SER A 248 -9.41 -16.97 11.88
N GLN A 249 -8.83 -18.13 12.19
CA GLN A 249 -7.76 -18.27 13.17
C GLN A 249 -6.44 -18.64 12.51
N LEU A 250 -5.36 -18.01 12.95
CA LEU A 250 -4.01 -18.40 12.61
C LEU A 250 -3.68 -19.70 13.36
N PRO A 251 -3.26 -20.77 12.66
CA PRO A 251 -2.78 -21.97 13.33
C PRO A 251 -1.46 -21.70 14.06
N PRO A 252 -1.01 -22.62 14.96
CA PRO A 252 0.33 -22.54 15.54
C PRO A 252 1.40 -22.44 14.44
N LEU A 253 2.49 -21.71 14.69
CA LEU A 253 3.53 -21.47 13.66
C LEU A 253 4.07 -22.74 13.02
N ARG A 254 4.14 -23.84 13.75
CA ARG A 254 4.59 -25.16 13.23
C ARG A 254 3.73 -25.71 12.08
N ASP A 255 2.50 -25.22 11.98
CA ASP A 255 1.54 -25.64 10.96
C ASP A 255 1.40 -24.56 9.85
N VAL A 256 2.20 -23.48 9.91
CA VAL A 256 2.23 -22.41 8.93
C VAL A 256 3.36 -22.61 7.94
N THR A 257 3.04 -22.52 6.65
CA THR A 257 4.03 -22.51 5.57
C THR A 257 4.14 -21.13 4.96
N ILE A 258 5.35 -20.56 4.89
CA ILE A 258 5.64 -19.23 4.37
C ILE A 258 6.50 -19.36 3.10
N GLY A 259 6.03 -18.78 2.01
CA GLY A 259 6.72 -18.75 0.74
C GLY A 259 7.65 -17.56 0.60
N ILE A 260 8.84 -17.82 0.06
CA ILE A 260 9.81 -16.78 -0.31
C ILE A 260 9.83 -16.68 -1.84
N PRO A 261 9.30 -15.58 -2.44
CA PRO A 261 9.28 -15.45 -3.89
C PRO A 261 10.69 -15.29 -4.47
N ALA A 262 11.09 -16.22 -5.35
CA ALA A 262 12.45 -16.22 -5.93
C ALA A 262 12.68 -14.99 -6.83
N GLU A 263 11.63 -14.51 -7.52
CA GLU A 263 11.69 -13.36 -8.42
C GLU A 263 11.85 -12.03 -7.69
N TYR A 264 11.62 -11.98 -6.37
CA TYR A 264 11.77 -10.76 -5.56
C TYR A 264 13.21 -10.56 -5.04
N ASN A 265 14.10 -11.54 -5.23
CA ASN A 265 15.53 -11.36 -4.95
C ASN A 265 16.22 -10.68 -6.15
N ILE A 266 15.93 -9.42 -6.36
CA ILE A 266 16.45 -8.59 -7.45
C ILE A 266 17.86 -8.06 -7.14
N GLU A 267 18.59 -7.64 -8.17
CA GLU A 267 19.95 -7.12 -8.00
C GLU A 267 19.97 -5.78 -7.28
N GLU A 268 18.96 -4.95 -7.51
CA GLU A 268 18.79 -3.61 -6.92
C GLU A 268 18.44 -3.62 -5.43
N LEU A 269 18.19 -4.80 -4.85
CA LEU A 269 17.85 -4.91 -3.44
C LEU A 269 19.06 -4.55 -2.55
N ASP A 270 18.87 -3.55 -1.68
CA ASP A 270 19.88 -3.13 -0.70
C ASP A 270 20.37 -4.35 0.11
N PRO A 271 21.70 -4.52 0.29
CA PRO A 271 22.25 -5.65 1.02
C PRO A 271 21.69 -5.80 2.43
N THR A 272 21.49 -4.71 3.16
CA THR A 272 20.92 -4.74 4.53
C THR A 272 19.46 -5.19 4.51
N VAL A 273 18.69 -4.74 3.53
CA VAL A 273 17.28 -5.18 3.36
C VAL A 273 17.24 -6.68 3.07
N ARG A 274 18.16 -7.18 2.23
CA ARG A 274 18.29 -8.61 1.94
C ARG A 274 18.66 -9.43 3.17
N GLU A 275 19.59 -8.93 3.97
CA GLU A 275 20.02 -9.58 5.22
C GLU A 275 18.86 -9.63 6.24
N VAL A 276 18.12 -8.52 6.41
CA VAL A 276 16.95 -8.48 7.29
C VAL A 276 15.86 -9.45 6.82
N TRP A 277 15.63 -9.56 5.51
CA TRP A 277 14.68 -10.53 4.95
C TRP A 277 15.09 -11.97 5.28
N ALA A 278 16.36 -12.33 5.06
CA ALA A 278 16.89 -13.64 5.39
C ALA A 278 16.82 -13.94 6.90
N ALA A 279 17.19 -12.98 7.74
CA ALA A 279 17.11 -13.11 9.21
C ALA A 279 15.66 -13.30 9.69
N THR A 280 14.71 -12.57 9.08
CA THR A 280 13.27 -12.70 9.39
C THR A 280 12.76 -14.09 9.06
N ALA A 281 13.11 -14.62 7.87
CA ALA A 281 12.75 -15.98 7.48
C ALA A 281 13.35 -17.04 8.45
N SER A 282 14.63 -16.90 8.80
CA SER A 282 15.29 -17.79 9.75
C SER A 282 14.70 -17.72 11.17
N SER A 283 14.31 -16.53 11.62
CA SER A 283 13.64 -16.36 12.91
C SER A 283 12.29 -17.06 12.94
N LEU A 284 11.46 -16.88 11.90
CA LEU A 284 10.17 -17.58 11.80
C LEU A 284 10.35 -19.11 11.74
N GLU A 285 11.36 -19.60 11.03
CA GLU A 285 11.69 -21.01 10.97
C GLU A 285 12.11 -21.56 12.33
N SER A 286 12.94 -20.85 13.10
CA SER A 286 13.33 -21.24 14.46
C SER A 286 12.16 -21.29 15.44
N HIS A 287 11.09 -20.53 15.19
CA HIS A 287 9.84 -20.57 15.93
C HIS A 287 8.83 -21.60 15.39
N GLY A 288 9.27 -22.42 14.43
CA GLY A 288 8.53 -23.58 13.93
C GLY A 288 7.86 -23.43 12.58
N ALA A 289 7.79 -22.22 11.99
CA ALA A 289 7.21 -22.05 10.67
C ALA A 289 8.03 -22.81 9.59
N ARG A 290 7.34 -23.31 8.57
CA ARG A 290 8.01 -23.92 7.42
C ARG A 290 8.29 -22.84 6.36
N ILE A 291 9.57 -22.63 6.02
CA ILE A 291 9.98 -21.67 4.99
C ILE A 291 10.30 -22.41 3.70
N VAL A 292 9.71 -22.00 2.59
CA VAL A 292 9.89 -22.65 1.29
C VAL A 292 10.06 -21.63 0.16
N PRO A 293 10.92 -21.90 -0.84
CA PRO A 293 10.98 -21.07 -2.04
C PRO A 293 9.73 -21.28 -2.91
N VAL A 294 9.22 -20.21 -3.50
CA VAL A 294 8.12 -20.24 -4.46
C VAL A 294 8.47 -19.40 -5.69
N SER A 295 7.77 -19.65 -6.80
CA SER A 295 7.98 -18.91 -8.05
C SER A 295 6.71 -18.18 -8.49
N LEU A 296 6.86 -16.87 -8.78
CA LEU A 296 5.83 -15.96 -9.28
C LEU A 296 6.34 -15.29 -10.58
N PRO A 297 6.52 -16.03 -11.68
CA PRO A 297 7.27 -15.58 -12.85
C PRO A 297 6.69 -14.33 -13.50
N SER A 298 5.36 -14.16 -13.52
CA SER A 298 4.69 -13.01 -14.14
C SER A 298 4.88 -11.70 -13.34
N THR A 299 5.40 -11.76 -12.11
CA THR A 299 5.64 -10.55 -11.31
C THR A 299 6.75 -9.68 -11.87
N LYS A 300 7.66 -10.22 -12.70
CA LYS A 300 8.67 -9.46 -13.43
C LYS A 300 8.07 -8.41 -14.37
N GLU A 301 6.89 -8.70 -14.93
CA GLU A 301 6.18 -7.81 -15.85
C GLU A 301 5.16 -6.93 -15.12
N ALA A 302 4.91 -7.17 -13.83
CA ALA A 302 3.84 -6.55 -13.06
C ALA A 302 3.99 -5.03 -13.00
N LEU A 303 5.21 -4.53 -12.77
CA LEU A 303 5.49 -3.10 -12.68
C LEU A 303 5.13 -2.37 -13.98
N CYS A 304 5.56 -2.92 -15.13
CA CYS A 304 5.23 -2.36 -16.45
C CYS A 304 3.72 -2.35 -16.70
N ALA A 305 3.03 -3.45 -16.37
CA ALA A 305 1.58 -3.54 -16.51
C ALA A 305 0.85 -2.52 -15.63
N TYR A 306 1.31 -2.30 -14.41
CA TYR A 306 0.74 -1.30 -13.50
C TYR A 306 0.87 0.11 -14.08
N TYR A 307 2.06 0.49 -14.57
CA TYR A 307 2.29 1.83 -15.15
C TYR A 307 1.67 2.05 -16.53
N VAL A 308 1.00 1.04 -17.08
CA VAL A 308 0.05 1.18 -18.20
C VAL A 308 -1.39 1.32 -17.66
N LEU A 309 -1.83 0.41 -16.79
CA LEU A 309 -3.22 0.33 -16.32
C LEU A 309 -3.61 1.53 -15.45
N ALA A 310 -2.78 1.87 -14.46
CA ALA A 310 -3.11 2.95 -13.54
C ALA A 310 -3.17 4.33 -14.21
N PRO A 311 -2.20 4.73 -15.09
CA PRO A 311 -2.32 5.95 -15.87
C PRO A 311 -3.51 5.94 -16.84
N ALA A 312 -3.84 4.81 -17.46
CA ALA A 312 -5.00 4.69 -18.36
C ALA A 312 -6.31 5.01 -17.61
N GLU A 313 -6.51 4.44 -16.42
CA GLU A 313 -7.68 4.74 -15.59
C GLU A 313 -7.63 6.18 -15.05
N ALA A 314 -6.46 6.69 -14.66
CA ALA A 314 -6.27 8.05 -14.19
C ALA A 314 -6.65 9.08 -15.25
N SER A 315 -6.24 8.90 -16.51
CA SER A 315 -6.57 9.81 -17.61
C SER A 315 -8.09 10.00 -17.75
N SER A 316 -8.86 8.92 -17.60
CA SER A 316 -10.32 8.93 -17.60
C SER A 316 -10.89 9.56 -16.33
N ASN A 317 -10.41 9.13 -15.15
CA ASN A 317 -10.91 9.61 -13.86
C ASN A 317 -10.69 11.12 -13.66
N LEU A 318 -9.57 11.66 -14.14
CA LEU A 318 -9.20 13.06 -13.98
C LEU A 318 -9.75 13.97 -15.12
N ALA A 319 -10.41 13.41 -16.13
CA ALA A 319 -11.03 14.18 -17.21
C ALA A 319 -12.11 15.16 -16.70
N LYS A 320 -12.75 14.85 -15.58
CA LYS A 320 -13.82 15.68 -14.96
C LYS A 320 -13.35 16.98 -14.32
N TYR A 321 -12.04 17.15 -14.11
CA TYR A 321 -11.49 18.37 -13.50
C TYR A 321 -11.24 19.43 -14.57
N ASP A 322 -12.30 20.18 -14.90
CA ASP A 322 -12.35 21.21 -15.92
C ASP A 322 -12.50 22.64 -15.34
N GLY A 323 -12.68 22.74 -14.03
CA GLY A 323 -12.92 24.02 -13.33
C GLY A 323 -14.27 24.65 -13.56
N VAL A 324 -15.24 23.95 -14.19
CA VAL A 324 -16.57 24.50 -14.49
C VAL A 324 -17.50 24.43 -13.29
N ARG A 325 -17.58 23.29 -12.61
CA ARG A 325 -18.49 23.05 -11.49
C ARG A 325 -17.83 23.16 -10.12
N TYR A 326 -16.54 22.82 -10.06
CA TYR A 326 -15.73 22.84 -8.85
C TYR A 326 -14.24 22.91 -9.20
N GLY A 327 -13.40 23.24 -8.23
CA GLY A 327 -11.98 23.43 -8.43
C GLY A 327 -11.64 24.83 -8.95
N VAL A 328 -10.38 24.99 -9.38
CA VAL A 328 -9.86 26.25 -9.89
C VAL A 328 -10.07 26.35 -11.38
N ARG A 329 -10.56 27.52 -11.84
CA ARG A 329 -10.67 27.86 -13.26
C ARG A 329 -9.51 28.77 -13.66
N GLY A 330 -9.05 28.66 -14.91
CA GLY A 330 -8.04 29.55 -15.48
C GLY A 330 -8.48 31.02 -15.46
N ALA A 331 -7.52 31.92 -15.26
CA ALA A 331 -7.78 33.37 -15.10
C ALA A 331 -8.38 34.02 -16.36
N ASN A 332 -8.00 33.55 -17.54
CA ASN A 332 -8.42 34.12 -18.83
C ASN A 332 -9.71 33.49 -19.38
N GLY A 333 -10.23 32.44 -18.74
CA GLY A 333 -11.35 31.67 -19.24
C GLY A 333 -11.04 30.91 -20.54
N ASP A 334 -12.06 30.26 -21.10
CA ASP A 334 -11.93 29.51 -22.37
C ASP A 334 -12.41 30.44 -23.49
N ALA A 335 -11.48 31.05 -24.24
CA ALA A 335 -11.80 31.88 -25.37
C ALA A 335 -12.27 31.04 -26.60
N ALA A 336 -13.09 31.61 -27.44
CA ALA A 336 -13.51 30.94 -28.67
C ALA A 336 -12.30 30.67 -29.59
N GLY A 337 -12.06 29.37 -29.88
CA GLY A 337 -10.92 28.93 -30.70
C GLY A 337 -9.76 28.37 -29.91
N ASP A 338 -9.76 28.51 -28.59
CA ASP A 338 -8.75 27.87 -27.73
C ASP A 338 -9.13 26.43 -27.38
N THR A 339 -8.11 25.67 -26.93
CA THR A 339 -8.35 24.32 -26.37
C THR A 339 -9.02 24.48 -25.01
N LEU A 340 -10.28 24.04 -24.90
CA LEU A 340 -11.09 24.16 -23.69
C LEU A 340 -10.36 23.58 -22.47
N TYR A 341 -10.42 24.29 -21.34
CA TYR A 341 -9.90 23.90 -20.03
C TYR A 341 -8.38 23.73 -19.96
N SER A 342 -7.64 24.09 -21.02
CA SER A 342 -6.18 23.88 -21.08
C SER A 342 -5.46 24.68 -20.00
N GLU A 343 -5.87 25.91 -19.72
CA GLU A 343 -5.29 26.75 -18.68
C GLU A 343 -5.58 26.19 -17.28
N ALA A 344 -6.84 25.85 -16.98
CA ALA A 344 -7.24 25.28 -15.69
C ALA A 344 -6.48 23.98 -15.38
N ARG A 345 -6.39 23.08 -16.35
CA ARG A 345 -5.71 21.79 -16.20
C ARG A 345 -4.19 21.91 -16.23
N GLY A 346 -3.65 22.79 -17.09
CA GLY A 346 -2.22 23.02 -17.24
C GLY A 346 -1.58 23.66 -16.01
N SER A 347 -2.25 24.64 -15.37
CA SER A 347 -1.79 25.30 -14.15
C SER A 347 -2.20 24.57 -12.87
N GLY A 348 -3.35 23.90 -12.87
CA GLY A 348 -3.91 23.26 -11.69
C GLY A 348 -3.32 21.90 -11.34
N PHE A 349 -2.86 21.12 -12.33
CA PHE A 349 -2.20 19.83 -12.12
C PHE A 349 -0.67 19.96 -12.04
N GLY A 350 -0.06 19.21 -11.11
CA GLY A 350 1.38 19.04 -11.02
C GLY A 350 1.95 18.17 -12.16
N GLU A 351 3.27 18.18 -12.29
CA GLU A 351 3.98 17.56 -13.42
C GLU A 351 3.80 16.04 -13.49
N GLU A 352 3.80 15.35 -12.35
CA GLU A 352 3.63 13.88 -12.33
C GLU A 352 2.21 13.49 -12.76
N VAL A 353 1.19 14.23 -12.33
CA VAL A 353 -0.21 14.02 -12.72
C VAL A 353 -0.37 14.24 -14.23
N LYS A 354 0.18 15.34 -14.77
CA LYS A 354 0.17 15.62 -16.22
C LYS A 354 0.83 14.51 -17.01
N ARG A 355 2.00 14.03 -16.56
CA ARG A 355 2.72 12.90 -17.17
C ARG A 355 1.85 11.65 -17.25
N ARG A 356 1.22 11.25 -16.11
CA ARG A 356 0.37 10.05 -16.09
C ARG A 356 -0.90 10.20 -16.91
N ILE A 357 -1.51 11.38 -16.97
CA ILE A 357 -2.64 11.65 -17.87
C ILE A 357 -2.22 11.45 -19.33
N LEU A 358 -1.07 11.98 -19.74
CA LEU A 358 -0.56 11.83 -21.13
C LEU A 358 -0.25 10.37 -21.46
N LEU A 359 0.45 9.66 -20.57
CA LEU A 359 0.75 8.23 -20.73
C LEU A 359 -0.53 7.39 -20.85
N GLY A 360 -1.51 7.67 -19.98
CA GLY A 360 -2.79 6.98 -20.00
C GLY A 360 -3.59 7.24 -21.27
N THR A 361 -3.65 8.48 -21.70
CA THR A 361 -4.32 8.87 -22.94
C THR A 361 -3.67 8.20 -24.15
N TYR A 362 -2.34 8.16 -24.20
CA TYR A 362 -1.61 7.48 -25.26
C TYR A 362 -1.89 5.98 -25.27
N SER A 363 -1.80 5.30 -24.12
CA SER A 363 -2.00 3.85 -24.03
C SER A 363 -3.43 3.39 -24.37
N LEU A 364 -4.41 4.32 -24.34
CA LEU A 364 -5.80 4.09 -24.73
C LEU A 364 -6.10 4.53 -26.16
N SER A 365 -5.16 5.14 -26.88
CA SER A 365 -5.36 5.54 -28.27
C SER A 365 -5.55 4.33 -29.17
N SER A 366 -6.24 4.52 -30.30
CA SER A 366 -6.53 3.43 -31.27
C SER A 366 -5.29 2.73 -31.83
N GLU A 367 -4.14 3.42 -31.85
CA GLU A 367 -2.89 2.87 -32.35
C GLU A 367 -2.10 2.09 -31.27
N ALA A 368 -2.40 2.32 -30.00
CA ALA A 368 -1.61 1.81 -28.87
C ALA A 368 -2.36 0.80 -27.98
N ILE A 369 -3.69 0.83 -27.96
CA ILE A 369 -4.52 0.09 -27.00
C ILE A 369 -4.25 -1.43 -27.01
N ASP A 370 -4.09 -2.03 -28.18
CA ASP A 370 -3.85 -3.47 -28.31
C ASP A 370 -2.44 -3.86 -27.81
N ASN A 371 -1.46 -3.00 -28.02
CA ASN A 371 -0.07 -3.23 -27.67
C ASN A 371 0.27 -2.94 -26.21
N TYR A 372 -0.48 -2.04 -25.57
CA TYR A 372 -0.22 -1.64 -24.17
C TYR A 372 -1.33 -2.07 -23.24
N PHE A 373 -2.53 -1.49 -23.34
CA PHE A 373 -3.59 -1.70 -22.37
C PHE A 373 -4.07 -3.16 -22.32
N ILE A 374 -4.35 -3.75 -23.48
CA ILE A 374 -4.81 -5.15 -23.57
C ILE A 374 -3.72 -6.11 -23.10
N GLN A 375 -2.45 -5.86 -23.45
CA GLN A 375 -1.35 -6.70 -22.97
C GLN A 375 -1.16 -6.56 -21.46
N ALA A 376 -1.25 -5.35 -20.90
CA ALA A 376 -1.17 -5.13 -19.46
C ALA A 376 -2.31 -5.86 -18.71
N GLN A 377 -3.52 -5.91 -19.24
CA GLN A 377 -4.62 -6.70 -18.66
C GLN A 377 -4.31 -8.21 -18.69
N LYS A 378 -3.69 -8.72 -19.77
CA LYS A 378 -3.25 -10.13 -19.83
C LYS A 378 -2.16 -10.43 -18.80
N VAL A 379 -1.18 -9.53 -18.62
CA VAL A 379 -0.16 -9.64 -17.57
C VAL A 379 -0.81 -9.65 -16.19
N ARG A 380 -1.73 -8.72 -15.92
CA ARG A 380 -2.48 -8.69 -14.67
C ARG A 380 -3.15 -10.04 -14.38
N ARG A 381 -3.78 -10.66 -15.39
CA ARG A 381 -4.41 -11.96 -15.20
C ARG A 381 -3.40 -13.07 -14.90
N ARG A 382 -2.24 -13.07 -15.57
CA ARG A 382 -1.16 -14.03 -15.27
C ARG A 382 -0.60 -13.86 -13.86
N VAL A 383 -0.41 -12.61 -13.41
CA VAL A 383 -0.01 -12.33 -12.02
C VAL A 383 -1.02 -12.89 -11.02
N GLN A 384 -2.32 -12.71 -11.25
CA GLN A 384 -3.37 -13.32 -10.40
C GLN A 384 -3.26 -14.86 -10.39
N GLN A 385 -3.06 -15.49 -11.54
CA GLN A 385 -2.92 -16.95 -11.66
C GLN A 385 -1.68 -17.48 -10.93
N ASP A 386 -0.56 -16.75 -10.96
CA ASP A 386 0.64 -17.12 -10.21
C ASP A 386 0.38 -17.16 -8.71
N PHE A 387 -0.30 -16.16 -8.16
CA PHE A 387 -0.68 -16.13 -6.75
C PHE A 387 -1.69 -17.23 -6.40
N ASP A 388 -2.76 -17.41 -7.22
CA ASP A 388 -3.77 -18.43 -6.98
C ASP A 388 -3.15 -19.86 -6.98
N ARG A 389 -2.09 -20.08 -7.78
CA ARG A 389 -1.35 -21.36 -7.81
C ARG A 389 -0.52 -21.59 -6.56
N VAL A 390 0.06 -20.54 -5.98
CA VAL A 390 1.01 -20.65 -4.87
C VAL A 390 0.29 -20.74 -3.53
N PHE A 391 -0.83 -20.08 -3.34
CA PHE A 391 -1.57 -20.16 -2.09
C PHE A 391 -2.32 -21.48 -1.91
N GLY A 392 -2.27 -22.04 -0.69
CA GLY A 392 -3.01 -23.24 -0.31
C GLY A 392 -4.51 -23.03 -0.17
N LEU A 393 -4.92 -21.79 0.14
CA LEU A 393 -6.32 -21.40 0.14
C LEU A 393 -6.79 -21.07 -1.28
N GLU A 394 -7.94 -21.59 -1.66
CA GLU A 394 -8.59 -21.19 -2.91
C GLU A 394 -9.08 -19.75 -2.84
N ASN A 395 -9.04 -19.05 -3.98
CA ASN A 395 -9.58 -17.71 -4.08
C ASN A 395 -11.12 -17.77 -4.07
N PRO A 396 -11.82 -17.27 -3.02
CA PRO A 396 -13.25 -17.43 -2.88
C PRO A 396 -14.10 -16.63 -3.89
N LEU A 397 -13.47 -15.79 -4.71
CA LEU A 397 -14.17 -15.08 -5.80
C LEU A 397 -14.42 -15.94 -7.02
N TYR A 398 -13.62 -16.96 -7.22
CA TYR A 398 -13.69 -17.83 -8.39
C TYR A 398 -14.28 -19.20 -8.01
N GLU A 399 -14.88 -19.87 -8.99
CA GLU A 399 -15.22 -21.28 -8.84
C GLU A 399 -13.92 -22.10 -8.90
N PRO A 400 -13.78 -23.14 -8.05
CA PRO A 400 -12.64 -24.03 -8.09
C PRO A 400 -12.47 -24.57 -9.52
N ARG A 401 -11.34 -24.28 -10.15
CA ARG A 401 -11.01 -24.87 -11.43
C ARG A 401 -10.32 -26.19 -11.19
N GLN A 402 -10.82 -27.26 -11.78
CA GLN A 402 -10.01 -28.47 -11.94
C GLN A 402 -8.77 -28.08 -12.75
N PHE A 403 -7.62 -28.50 -12.28
CA PHE A 403 -6.35 -28.26 -12.96
C PHE A 403 -6.42 -28.94 -14.33
N ASP A 404 -6.42 -28.13 -15.41
CA ASP A 404 -6.36 -28.68 -16.75
C ASP A 404 -4.92 -29.10 -17.05
N LEU A 405 -4.65 -30.39 -16.90
CA LEU A 405 -3.35 -30.98 -17.18
C LEU A 405 -2.94 -30.88 -18.67
N SER A 406 -3.89 -30.53 -19.56
CA SER A 406 -3.60 -30.34 -20.98
C SER A 406 -2.80 -29.06 -21.29
N GLU A 407 -2.81 -28.08 -20.39
CA GLU A 407 -2.00 -26.87 -20.50
C GLU A 407 -0.56 -27.05 -19.98
N MET A 408 -0.23 -28.21 -19.40
CA MET A 408 1.13 -28.49 -18.94
C MET A 408 1.99 -28.91 -20.13
N SER A 409 3.18 -28.31 -20.28
CA SER A 409 4.17 -28.76 -21.24
C SER A 409 4.55 -30.21 -20.94
N ALA A 410 4.54 -31.07 -21.97
CA ALA A 410 4.90 -32.48 -21.88
C ALA A 410 6.36 -32.68 -21.40
N ASP A 411 7.21 -31.65 -21.49
CA ASP A 411 8.61 -31.65 -21.14
C ASP A 411 8.88 -31.26 -19.66
N LEU A 412 7.83 -30.98 -18.87
CA LEU A 412 7.96 -30.72 -17.46
C LEU A 412 8.23 -32.05 -16.71
N GLU A 413 9.51 -32.34 -16.41
CA GLU A 413 9.85 -33.34 -15.41
C GLU A 413 9.27 -32.90 -14.06
N LEU A 414 8.15 -33.47 -13.69
CA LEU A 414 7.56 -33.32 -12.37
C LEU A 414 8.45 -34.06 -11.37
N ALA A 415 9.43 -33.37 -10.81
CA ALA A 415 10.27 -33.89 -9.72
C ALA A 415 9.42 -34.25 -8.48
N ASP A 416 8.20 -33.70 -8.38
CA ASP A 416 7.21 -34.03 -7.38
C ASP A 416 5.83 -34.17 -8.03
N LYS A 417 5.27 -35.36 -8.02
CA LYS A 417 3.92 -35.68 -8.51
C LYS A 417 2.79 -35.02 -7.69
N ARG A 418 3.13 -34.17 -6.72
CA ARG A 418 2.21 -33.52 -5.79
C ARG A 418 1.79 -32.10 -6.17
N GLY A 419 2.26 -31.60 -7.32
CA GLY A 419 2.05 -30.20 -7.74
C GLY A 419 3.01 -29.21 -7.07
N PRO A 420 2.87 -27.90 -7.36
CA PRO A 420 3.70 -26.87 -6.75
C PRO A 420 3.50 -26.82 -5.23
N VAL A 421 4.55 -26.44 -4.50
CA VAL A 421 4.46 -26.19 -3.05
C VAL A 421 3.47 -25.06 -2.81
N GLN A 422 2.46 -25.33 -1.99
CA GLN A 422 1.47 -24.35 -1.58
C GLN A 422 1.80 -23.77 -0.21
N VAL A 423 1.48 -22.50 -0.01
CA VAL A 423 1.83 -21.74 1.18
C VAL A 423 0.62 -21.02 1.76
N ASP A 424 0.69 -20.66 3.05
CA ASP A 424 -0.30 -19.83 3.72
C ASP A 424 -0.05 -18.35 3.44
N PHE A 425 1.20 -17.93 3.54
CA PHE A 425 1.61 -16.53 3.37
C PHE A 425 2.86 -16.44 2.51
N LEU A 426 3.05 -15.27 1.90
CA LEU A 426 4.32 -14.89 1.28
C LEU A 426 5.01 -13.86 2.16
N LEU A 427 6.34 -13.93 2.24
CA LEU A 427 7.19 -12.97 2.93
C LEU A 427 8.20 -12.37 1.95
N CYS A 428 8.22 -11.03 1.86
CA CYS A 428 9.18 -10.29 1.04
C CYS A 428 9.46 -8.90 1.64
N PRO A 429 10.49 -8.18 1.18
CA PRO A 429 10.63 -6.77 1.51
C PRO A 429 9.45 -5.94 1.00
N THR A 430 9.13 -4.82 1.66
CA THR A 430 8.15 -3.86 1.17
C THR A 430 8.77 -2.91 0.14
N ALA A 431 10.00 -2.49 0.39
CA ALA A 431 10.76 -1.58 -0.47
C ALA A 431 12.14 -2.17 -0.77
N PRO A 432 12.75 -1.85 -1.93
CA PRO A 432 14.08 -2.35 -2.28
C PRO A 432 15.22 -1.69 -1.49
N SER A 433 14.98 -0.52 -0.90
CA SER A 433 15.99 0.27 -0.21
C SER A 433 15.42 1.01 0.99
N PHE A 434 16.29 1.63 1.76
CA PHE A 434 15.94 2.62 2.78
C PHE A 434 15.33 3.89 2.16
N PRO A 435 14.65 4.75 2.97
CA PRO A 435 14.10 6.01 2.49
C PRO A 435 15.22 6.90 1.91
N PRO A 436 15.05 7.40 0.67
CA PRO A 436 16.05 8.28 0.05
C PRO A 436 16.01 9.68 0.69
N LYS A 437 17.09 10.43 0.55
CA LYS A 437 17.15 11.85 0.89
C LYS A 437 16.27 12.65 -0.06
N LEU A 438 15.55 13.64 0.45
CA LEU A 438 14.70 14.49 -0.38
C LEU A 438 15.49 15.24 -1.45
N MET A 439 16.71 15.70 -1.13
CA MET A 439 17.60 16.38 -2.07
C MET A 439 17.98 15.49 -3.26
N ASP A 440 18.21 14.19 -3.03
CA ASP A 440 18.63 13.28 -4.09
C ASP A 440 17.47 13.00 -5.09
N LEU A 441 16.22 13.17 -4.64
CA LEU A 441 15.03 12.93 -5.46
C LEU A 441 14.84 13.97 -6.57
N GLU A 442 15.32 15.19 -6.37
CA GLU A 442 15.23 16.25 -7.38
C GLU A 442 16.03 15.90 -8.67
N SER A 443 17.08 15.09 -8.53
CA SER A 443 17.94 14.65 -9.64
C SER A 443 17.53 13.31 -10.24
N LYS A 444 16.65 12.54 -9.58
CA LYS A 444 16.22 11.21 -10.04
C LYS A 444 15.17 11.31 -11.15
N SER A 445 15.25 10.38 -12.08
CA SER A 445 14.20 10.21 -13.10
C SER A 445 12.92 9.62 -12.48
N SER A 446 11.77 9.85 -13.14
CA SER A 446 10.50 9.23 -12.72
C SER A 446 10.57 7.70 -12.78
N VAL A 447 11.40 7.13 -13.67
CA VAL A 447 11.58 5.67 -13.80
C VAL A 447 12.24 5.10 -12.55
N ASP A 448 13.24 5.81 -11.99
CA ASP A 448 13.89 5.39 -10.73
C ASP A 448 12.89 5.39 -9.56
N ALA A 449 11.94 6.34 -9.56
CA ALA A 449 10.88 6.36 -8.55
C ALA A 449 9.95 5.15 -8.66
N TYR A 450 9.69 4.66 -9.88
CA TYR A 450 8.79 3.54 -10.12
C TYR A 450 9.34 2.21 -9.61
N THR A 451 10.66 2.03 -9.54
CA THR A 451 11.28 0.79 -9.04
C THR A 451 10.97 0.51 -7.57
N ASN A 452 10.63 1.53 -6.78
CA ASN A 452 10.23 1.33 -5.38
C ASN A 452 8.95 0.51 -5.19
N ASP A 453 8.10 0.46 -6.21
CA ASP A 453 6.82 -0.23 -6.15
C ASP A 453 6.91 -1.71 -6.59
N VAL A 454 8.13 -2.20 -6.92
CA VAL A 454 8.35 -3.53 -7.51
C VAL A 454 7.79 -4.68 -6.66
N PHE A 455 7.86 -4.57 -5.33
CA PHE A 455 7.37 -5.62 -4.41
C PHE A 455 5.90 -5.44 -4.00
N THR A 456 5.36 -4.25 -4.14
CA THR A 456 4.00 -3.94 -3.68
C THR A 456 2.95 -4.02 -4.80
N VAL A 457 3.33 -3.69 -6.02
CA VAL A 457 2.47 -3.70 -7.21
C VAL A 457 1.85 -5.06 -7.51
N PRO A 458 2.57 -6.21 -7.44
CA PRO A 458 1.96 -7.49 -7.79
C PRO A 458 0.73 -7.83 -6.95
N ALA A 459 0.79 -7.62 -5.62
CA ALA A 459 -0.36 -7.84 -4.73
C ALA A 459 -1.53 -6.89 -5.03
N SER A 460 -1.24 -5.65 -5.49
CA SER A 460 -2.27 -4.69 -5.92
C SER A 460 -2.95 -5.11 -7.21
N LEU A 461 -2.20 -5.55 -8.22
CA LEU A 461 -2.74 -6.08 -9.49
C LEU A 461 -3.62 -7.31 -9.27
N ALA A 462 -3.24 -8.15 -8.31
CA ALA A 462 -3.99 -9.34 -7.96
C ALA A 462 -5.19 -9.06 -7.02
N GLY A 463 -5.28 -7.88 -6.43
CA GLY A 463 -6.34 -7.51 -5.48
C GLY A 463 -6.19 -8.16 -4.10
N LEU A 464 -5.03 -8.72 -3.79
CA LEU A 464 -4.75 -9.48 -2.57
C LEU A 464 -4.52 -8.59 -1.34
N PRO A 465 -4.82 -9.05 -0.13
CA PRO A 465 -4.45 -8.36 1.08
C PRO A 465 -2.94 -8.44 1.31
N ALA A 466 -2.37 -7.34 1.77
CA ALA A 466 -0.95 -7.27 2.10
C ALA A 466 -0.70 -6.31 3.26
N VAL A 467 0.28 -6.59 4.09
CA VAL A 467 0.66 -5.77 5.23
C VAL A 467 2.16 -5.59 5.30
N SER A 468 2.61 -4.34 5.46
CA SER A 468 3.99 -4.00 5.75
C SER A 468 4.20 -3.90 7.26
N VAL A 469 5.15 -4.65 7.78
CA VAL A 469 5.52 -4.70 9.20
C VAL A 469 6.92 -4.12 9.36
N PRO A 470 7.13 -3.09 10.18
CA PRO A 470 8.45 -2.51 10.38
C PRO A 470 9.31 -3.38 11.29
N LEU A 471 10.53 -3.67 10.86
CA LEU A 471 11.56 -4.32 11.64
C LEU A 471 12.72 -3.35 11.90
N TRP A 472 13.31 -3.37 13.08
CA TRP A 472 14.32 -2.42 13.54
C TRP A 472 15.65 -3.13 13.80
N PRO A 473 16.53 -3.26 12.77
CA PRO A 473 17.87 -3.83 12.96
C PRO A 473 18.67 -2.98 13.96
N GLU A 474 19.44 -3.60 14.84
CA GLU A 474 20.23 -2.84 15.83
C GLU A 474 21.29 -1.94 15.17
N GLN A 475 21.82 -2.39 14.03
CA GLN A 475 22.84 -1.67 13.26
C GLN A 475 22.27 -0.48 12.47
N SER A 476 20.94 -0.40 12.34
CA SER A 476 20.27 0.68 11.60
C SER A 476 19.39 1.52 12.50
N ARG A 477 19.38 2.82 12.27
CA ARG A 477 18.40 3.74 12.87
C ARG A 477 17.07 3.76 12.12
N LEU A 478 17.07 3.31 10.89
CA LEU A 478 15.91 3.27 10.01
C LEU A 478 15.32 1.85 10.01
N PRO A 479 14.00 1.74 9.98
CA PRO A 479 13.33 0.46 9.88
C PRO A 479 13.48 -0.16 8.49
N VAL A 480 13.34 -1.46 8.42
CA VAL A 480 13.12 -2.20 7.18
C VAL A 480 11.71 -2.77 7.20
N GLY A 481 10.90 -2.41 6.22
CA GLY A 481 9.55 -2.95 6.09
C GLY A 481 9.57 -4.35 5.50
N MET A 482 9.04 -5.34 6.22
CA MET A 482 8.75 -6.68 5.69
C MET A 482 7.29 -6.80 5.33
N GLN A 483 7.01 -7.24 4.12
CA GLN A 483 5.66 -7.42 3.60
C GLN A 483 5.23 -8.88 3.73
N LEU A 484 4.06 -9.09 4.34
CA LEU A 484 3.30 -10.33 4.27
C LEU A 484 2.15 -10.17 3.26
N ILE A 485 1.93 -11.19 2.43
CA ILE A 485 0.83 -11.25 1.46
C ILE A 485 0.08 -12.55 1.70
N ALA A 486 -1.25 -12.51 1.65
CA ALA A 486 -2.11 -13.68 1.78
C ALA A 486 -3.09 -13.82 0.61
N GLN A 487 -3.80 -14.93 0.55
CA GLN A 487 -4.85 -15.13 -0.42
C GLN A 487 -6.00 -14.14 -0.21
N TYR A 488 -6.77 -13.90 -1.27
CA TYR A 488 -7.92 -13.00 -1.24
C TYR A 488 -8.89 -13.38 -0.11
N TRP A 489 -9.29 -12.40 0.71
CA TRP A 489 -10.14 -12.54 1.89
C TRP A 489 -9.50 -13.24 3.10
N ASP A 490 -8.22 -13.59 3.06
CA ASP A 490 -7.48 -14.13 4.21
C ASP A 490 -6.88 -13.03 5.11
N ASP A 491 -7.54 -11.88 5.12
CA ASP A 491 -7.12 -10.65 5.80
C ASP A 491 -6.96 -10.82 7.31
N GLN A 492 -7.86 -11.58 7.95
CA GLN A 492 -7.83 -11.78 9.40
C GLN A 492 -6.61 -12.59 9.83
N ARG A 493 -6.31 -13.69 9.14
CA ARG A 493 -5.12 -14.50 9.42
C ARG A 493 -3.84 -13.73 9.07
N LEU A 494 -3.86 -12.93 8.00
CA LEU A 494 -2.74 -12.06 7.61
C LEU A 494 -2.37 -11.08 8.73
N LEU A 495 -3.33 -10.37 9.32
CA LEU A 495 -3.07 -9.44 10.43
C LEU A 495 -2.66 -10.17 11.71
N SER A 496 -3.19 -11.36 11.97
CA SER A 496 -2.74 -12.22 13.06
C SER A 496 -1.29 -12.67 12.86
N MET A 497 -0.90 -13.02 11.63
CA MET A 497 0.49 -13.36 11.29
C MET A 497 1.41 -12.14 11.39
N ALA A 498 0.95 -10.95 11.00
CA ALA A 498 1.70 -9.71 11.18
C ALA A 498 1.95 -9.37 12.65
N SER A 499 0.95 -9.56 13.52
CA SER A 499 1.11 -9.41 14.97
C SER A 499 2.11 -10.42 15.52
N LYS A 500 2.02 -11.68 15.04
CA LYS A 500 2.96 -12.72 15.46
C LYS A 500 4.39 -12.45 14.99
N LEU A 501 4.55 -11.89 13.78
CA LEU A 501 5.85 -11.44 13.28
C LEU A 501 6.43 -10.33 14.19
N GLN A 502 5.63 -9.33 14.56
CA GLN A 502 6.07 -8.27 15.49
C GLN A 502 6.53 -8.85 16.86
N GLU A 503 5.79 -9.84 17.38
CA GLU A 503 6.14 -10.52 18.64
C GLU A 503 7.47 -11.27 18.52
N VAL A 504 7.63 -12.15 17.51
CA VAL A 504 8.83 -12.95 17.26
C VAL A 504 10.07 -12.09 17.05
N MET A 505 9.93 -10.95 16.38
CA MET A 505 11.07 -10.05 16.09
C MET A 505 11.36 -9.07 17.25
N SER A 506 10.55 -9.06 18.31
CA SER A 506 10.76 -8.25 19.52
C SER A 506 11.28 -9.07 20.71
N SER A 507 11.29 -10.41 20.60
CA SER A 507 11.80 -11.35 21.58
C SER A 507 13.29 -11.61 21.39
#